data_34e070bde1d991257ed7c475dadb1289
#
_entry.id   34e070bde1d991257ed7c475dadb1289
#
_cell.length_a   1.000
_cell.length_b   1.000
_cell.length_c   1.000
_cell.angle_alpha   90.00
_cell.angle_beta   90.00
_cell.angle_gamma   90.00
#
_symmetry.space_group_name_H-M   'P 1'
#
loop_
_entity.id
_entity.type
_entity.pdbx_description
1 polymer ?
#
loop_
_entity_poly.entity_id
_entity_poly.type
_entity_poly.pdbx_seq_one_letter_code
_entity_poly.pdbx_strand_id
1 'polypeptide(L)'
;MVSKFVDDFATLRIVNYRKVNWNTNKYSLFRLMKEIRNQDSRTIGMKLVRALRRMDISVDGFTSFGLNQFTGRYMLHILARFTSYVNVKMGNPSQFDIYVDRRMKGNTYDIEHILPDDFKTYSEDFAGIDDFHRSRDRIGNLIILTRDKNRSYRDMKYQDKVQKYIGDNVLAQALNDIAYQNNPQFVAIAKLYGFHPMMDKFNKDSIEERASIYRRMAADIWNPDAIKDIAGGWEEEEEKDFFKNENARDFTVEYYDKSWPDALKYGFLSSNVGGTGRYLQNIQAGDIVYCHIAGSGFVGIGECIEPAVPMKEFKVNVEGHEESIDEIKWEVPEQRAKIDEDKEIFIRVDWKSFVTDPADGYWEKGMTSIPMVAYLLGDPTTHRKVREHFGYTKVVTTSEESDPETKTE
;
A
#
# COMPACT_ATOMS: atom_id res chain seq x y z
N MET A 1 -16.60 9.29 -5.02
CA MET A 1 -15.68 8.16 -5.23
C MET A 1 -14.35 8.57 -5.83
N VAL A 2 -14.27 9.06 -7.06
CA VAL A 2 -13.00 9.38 -7.73
C VAL A 2 -12.14 10.37 -6.95
N SER A 3 -12.72 11.45 -6.41
CA SER A 3 -12.00 12.42 -5.59
C SER A 3 -11.42 11.78 -4.31
N LYS A 4 -12.19 10.90 -3.66
CA LYS A 4 -11.72 10.13 -2.50
C LYS A 4 -10.57 9.21 -2.87
N PHE A 5 -10.71 8.47 -3.99
CA PHE A 5 -9.63 7.65 -4.51
C PHE A 5 -8.33 8.43 -4.77
N VAL A 6 -8.43 9.61 -5.40
CA VAL A 6 -7.25 10.45 -5.69
C VAL A 6 -6.58 10.93 -4.39
N ASP A 7 -7.36 11.32 -3.39
CA ASP A 7 -6.85 11.73 -2.07
C ASP A 7 -6.14 10.56 -1.37
N ASP A 8 -6.76 9.38 -1.33
CA ASP A 8 -6.18 8.17 -0.75
C ASP A 8 -4.91 7.74 -1.49
N PHE A 9 -5.00 7.65 -2.82
CA PHE A 9 -3.87 7.28 -3.68
C PHE A 9 -2.67 8.20 -3.48
N ALA A 10 -2.90 9.51 -3.49
CA ALA A 10 -1.83 10.48 -3.33
C ALA A 10 -1.24 10.43 -1.91
N THR A 11 -2.08 10.47 -0.87
CA THR A 11 -1.63 10.52 0.51
C THR A 11 -0.88 9.24 0.91
N LEU A 12 -1.44 8.06 0.62
CA LEU A 12 -0.77 6.79 0.94
C LEU A 12 0.60 6.68 0.25
N ARG A 13 0.73 7.14 -0.99
CA ARG A 13 2.04 7.20 -1.66
C ARG A 13 3.01 8.16 -0.99
N ILE A 14 2.54 9.37 -0.64
CA ILE A 14 3.37 10.41 0.00
C ILE A 14 3.92 9.94 1.34
N VAL A 15 3.07 9.37 2.20
CA VAL A 15 3.48 8.95 3.55
C VAL A 15 4.41 7.73 3.55
N ASN A 16 4.42 6.98 2.46
CA ASN A 16 5.35 5.89 2.21
C ASN A 16 6.51 6.29 1.29
N TYR A 17 6.77 7.58 1.15
CA TYR A 17 7.86 8.16 0.34
C TYR A 17 7.86 7.70 -1.14
N ARG A 18 6.69 7.39 -1.70
CA ARG A 18 6.52 7.05 -3.12
C ARG A 18 6.21 8.30 -3.94
N LYS A 19 6.82 8.42 -5.11
CA LYS A 19 6.61 9.59 -5.98
C LYS A 19 5.16 9.71 -6.45
N VAL A 20 4.60 10.93 -6.31
CA VAL A 20 3.28 11.31 -6.81
C VAL A 20 3.46 12.35 -7.91
N ASN A 21 3.91 11.92 -9.08
CA ASN A 21 4.03 12.77 -10.25
C ASN A 21 3.44 12.08 -11.49
N TRP A 22 3.14 12.86 -12.51
CA TRP A 22 2.54 12.36 -13.74
C TRP A 22 3.39 11.26 -14.40
N ASN A 23 4.68 11.48 -14.54
CA ASN A 23 5.56 10.53 -15.22
C ASN A 23 5.58 9.13 -14.59
N THR A 24 5.49 9.07 -13.27
CA THR A 24 5.48 7.79 -12.54
C THR A 24 4.12 7.09 -12.58
N ASN A 25 3.01 7.86 -12.60
CA ASN A 25 1.68 7.29 -12.37
C ASN A 25 0.77 7.33 -13.61
N LYS A 26 1.17 7.99 -14.70
CA LYS A 26 0.31 8.22 -15.87
C LYS A 26 -0.26 6.95 -16.49
N TYR A 27 0.53 5.89 -16.59
CA TYR A 27 0.08 4.64 -17.24
C TYR A 27 -0.91 3.88 -16.36
N SER A 28 -0.63 3.74 -15.06
CA SER A 28 -1.55 3.08 -14.13
C SER A 28 -2.87 3.83 -13.98
N LEU A 29 -2.81 5.16 -13.86
CA LEU A 29 -4.01 5.99 -13.79
C LEU A 29 -4.80 5.98 -15.12
N PHE A 30 -4.11 6.05 -16.26
CA PHE A 30 -4.75 5.99 -17.57
C PHE A 30 -5.45 4.63 -17.80
N ARG A 31 -4.81 3.53 -17.39
CA ARG A 31 -5.42 2.19 -17.43
C ARG A 31 -6.66 2.14 -16.54
N LEU A 32 -6.56 2.59 -15.30
CA LEU A 32 -7.69 2.64 -14.39
C LEU A 32 -8.83 3.50 -14.95
N MET A 33 -8.53 4.67 -15.54
CA MET A 33 -9.54 5.51 -16.20
C MET A 33 -10.27 4.79 -17.33
N LYS A 34 -9.55 3.98 -18.13
CA LYS A 34 -10.18 3.13 -19.17
C LYS A 34 -11.07 2.05 -18.55
N GLU A 35 -10.62 1.42 -17.48
CA GLU A 35 -11.34 0.33 -16.81
C GLU A 35 -12.64 0.80 -16.15
N ILE A 36 -12.68 2.04 -15.62
CA ILE A 36 -13.87 2.59 -14.96
C ILE A 36 -14.80 3.36 -15.91
N ARG A 37 -14.36 3.61 -17.14
CA ARG A 37 -15.14 4.37 -18.11
C ARG A 37 -16.40 3.60 -18.52
N ASN A 38 -17.57 4.30 -18.47
CA ASN A 38 -18.88 3.75 -18.82
C ASN A 38 -19.34 2.58 -17.91
N GLN A 39 -18.73 2.40 -16.74
CA GLN A 39 -19.18 1.44 -15.75
C GLN A 39 -20.20 2.07 -14.79
N ASP A 40 -21.00 1.23 -14.15
CA ASP A 40 -21.90 1.64 -13.06
C ASP A 40 -21.11 2.03 -11.79
N SER A 41 -21.79 2.71 -10.86
CA SER A 41 -21.18 3.23 -9.61
C SER A 41 -20.52 2.14 -8.78
N ARG A 42 -21.13 0.96 -8.69
CA ARG A 42 -20.66 -0.16 -7.88
C ARG A 42 -19.38 -0.75 -8.47
N THR A 43 -19.40 -1.03 -9.77
CA THR A 43 -18.22 -1.48 -10.52
C THR A 43 -17.06 -0.50 -10.44
N ILE A 44 -17.34 0.81 -10.58
CA ILE A 44 -16.33 1.85 -10.39
C ILE A 44 -15.74 1.78 -8.97
N GLY A 45 -16.59 1.70 -7.94
CA GLY A 45 -16.17 1.61 -6.54
C GLY A 45 -15.26 0.41 -6.30
N MET A 46 -15.64 -0.77 -6.75
CA MET A 46 -14.84 -1.99 -6.63
C MET A 46 -13.47 -1.84 -7.30
N LYS A 47 -13.41 -1.31 -8.53
CA LYS A 47 -12.14 -1.11 -9.26
C LYS A 47 -11.22 -0.09 -8.56
N LEU A 48 -11.77 0.98 -8.00
CA LEU A 48 -11.02 1.98 -7.26
C LEU A 48 -10.45 1.43 -5.94
N VAL A 49 -11.27 0.73 -5.14
CA VAL A 49 -10.83 0.08 -3.89
C VAL A 49 -9.71 -0.92 -4.17
N ARG A 50 -9.89 -1.75 -5.19
CA ARG A 50 -8.88 -2.68 -5.63
C ARG A 50 -7.56 -1.99 -6.01
N ALA A 51 -7.63 -0.90 -6.77
CA ALA A 51 -6.43 -0.17 -7.18
C ALA A 51 -5.66 0.38 -5.96
N LEU A 52 -6.34 0.79 -4.89
CA LEU A 52 -5.71 1.20 -3.63
C LEU A 52 -5.08 0.01 -2.89
N ARG A 53 -5.82 -1.09 -2.72
CA ARG A 53 -5.34 -2.29 -2.02
C ARG A 53 -4.11 -2.93 -2.69
N ARG A 54 -3.99 -2.80 -4.03
CA ARG A 54 -2.83 -3.29 -4.80
C ARG A 54 -1.54 -2.49 -4.64
N MET A 55 -1.59 -1.32 -4.02
CA MET A 55 -0.40 -0.47 -3.92
C MET A 55 0.68 -1.01 -2.96
N ASP A 56 0.35 -2.00 -2.13
CA ASP A 56 1.23 -2.58 -1.10
C ASP A 56 1.86 -1.48 -0.21
N ILE A 57 1.05 -0.50 0.17
CA ILE A 57 1.40 0.61 1.06
C ILE A 57 0.22 0.91 1.98
N SER A 58 0.51 1.33 3.19
CA SER A 58 -0.50 1.54 4.21
C SER A 58 -0.32 2.86 4.97
N VAL A 59 -1.24 3.17 5.85
CA VAL A 59 -1.15 4.28 6.80
C VAL A 59 -0.04 4.11 7.83
N ASP A 60 0.60 2.94 7.92
CA ASP A 60 1.73 2.72 8.83
C ASP A 60 2.91 3.63 8.55
N GLY A 61 3.03 4.12 7.30
CA GLY A 61 4.00 5.14 6.94
C GLY A 61 3.96 6.38 7.83
N PHE A 62 2.80 6.72 8.41
CA PHE A 62 2.68 7.87 9.32
C PHE A 62 3.52 7.73 10.60
N THR A 63 3.85 6.53 11.04
CA THR A 63 4.70 6.33 12.23
C THR A 63 6.11 6.89 12.06
N SER A 64 6.61 6.93 10.82
CA SER A 64 7.95 7.46 10.48
C SER A 64 7.92 8.70 9.60
N PHE A 65 6.72 9.16 9.21
CA PHE A 65 6.56 10.31 8.32
C PHE A 65 7.01 11.62 8.99
N GLY A 66 7.70 12.45 8.22
CA GLY A 66 8.23 13.72 8.72
C GLY A 66 8.44 14.76 7.64
N LEU A 67 8.79 15.96 8.07
CA LEU A 67 9.05 17.12 7.23
C LEU A 67 10.45 17.02 6.60
N ASN A 68 10.54 17.09 5.28
CA ASN A 68 11.78 17.14 4.53
C ASN A 68 11.56 17.80 3.17
N GLN A 69 12.57 17.85 2.32
CA GLN A 69 12.46 18.46 0.99
C GLN A 69 11.39 17.80 0.09
N PHE A 70 11.17 16.50 0.24
CA PHE A 70 10.15 15.79 -0.53
C PHE A 70 8.73 16.03 0.02
N THR A 71 8.56 15.98 1.35
CA THR A 71 7.26 15.99 2.03
C THR A 71 6.73 17.39 2.33
N GLY A 72 7.61 18.42 2.38
CA GLY A 72 7.28 19.76 2.82
C GLY A 72 6.09 20.40 2.09
N ARG A 73 5.99 20.17 0.77
CA ARG A 73 4.87 20.68 -0.04
C ARG A 73 3.51 20.01 0.26
N TYR A 74 3.51 18.85 0.90
CA TYR A 74 2.30 18.07 1.22
C TYR A 74 1.92 18.17 2.70
N MET A 75 2.87 18.50 3.57
CA MET A 75 2.71 18.42 5.02
C MET A 75 1.56 19.30 5.51
N LEU A 76 1.46 20.54 5.02
CA LEU A 76 0.36 21.44 5.37
C LEU A 76 -1.01 20.82 5.03
N HIS A 77 -1.13 20.22 3.85
CA HIS A 77 -2.38 19.56 3.40
C HIS A 77 -2.75 18.38 4.30
N ILE A 78 -1.78 17.55 4.66
CA ILE A 78 -1.99 16.39 5.54
C ILE A 78 -2.42 16.82 6.93
N LEU A 79 -1.72 17.79 7.54
CA LEU A 79 -2.08 18.33 8.86
C LEU A 79 -3.45 19.03 8.85
N ALA A 80 -3.78 19.74 7.78
CA ALA A 80 -5.09 20.35 7.58
C ALA A 80 -6.22 19.30 7.52
N ARG A 81 -5.97 18.16 6.86
CA ARG A 81 -6.92 17.03 6.82
C ARG A 81 -7.16 16.46 8.21
N PHE A 82 -6.12 16.20 8.99
CA PHE A 82 -6.27 15.74 10.37
C PHE A 82 -7.06 16.75 11.23
N THR A 83 -6.69 18.02 11.17
CA THR A 83 -7.35 19.09 11.95
C THR A 83 -8.82 19.21 11.58
N SER A 84 -9.13 19.25 10.27
CA SER A 84 -10.51 19.35 9.79
C SER A 84 -11.32 18.11 10.10
N TYR A 85 -10.72 16.92 10.05
CA TYR A 85 -11.37 15.67 10.39
C TYR A 85 -11.87 15.66 11.85
N VAL A 86 -11.01 16.08 12.80
CA VAL A 86 -11.42 16.19 14.21
C VAL A 86 -12.55 17.21 14.38
N ASN A 87 -12.45 18.38 13.72
CA ASN A 87 -13.51 19.38 13.76
C ASN A 87 -14.86 18.82 13.28
N VAL A 88 -14.86 18.10 12.15
CA VAL A 88 -16.08 17.49 11.59
C VAL A 88 -16.63 16.40 12.52
N LYS A 89 -15.78 15.59 13.12
CA LYS A 89 -16.18 14.58 14.11
C LYS A 89 -16.79 15.21 15.39
N MET A 90 -16.39 16.44 15.72
CA MET A 90 -17.01 17.23 16.81
C MET A 90 -18.35 17.87 16.40
N GLY A 91 -18.83 17.69 15.17
CA GLY A 91 -20.05 18.28 14.64
C GLY A 91 -19.87 19.70 14.06
N ASN A 92 -18.62 20.18 13.91
CA ASN A 92 -18.33 21.48 13.32
C ASN A 92 -18.18 21.37 11.78
N PRO A 93 -18.39 22.47 11.03
CA PRO A 93 -18.11 22.49 9.60
C PRO A 93 -16.64 22.18 9.28
N SER A 94 -16.40 21.59 8.10
CA SER A 94 -15.04 21.43 7.59
C SER A 94 -14.37 22.79 7.41
N GLN A 95 -13.17 22.92 7.92
CA GLN A 95 -12.32 24.11 7.75
C GLN A 95 -11.11 23.83 6.85
N PHE A 96 -11.11 22.69 6.17
CA PHE A 96 -9.98 22.24 5.35
C PHE A 96 -9.53 23.30 4.34
N ASP A 97 -10.47 23.86 3.58
CA ASP A 97 -10.16 24.87 2.55
C ASP A 97 -9.52 26.13 3.14
N ILE A 98 -9.94 26.53 4.34
CA ILE A 98 -9.38 27.68 5.06
C ILE A 98 -7.90 27.39 5.41
N TYR A 99 -7.60 26.18 5.85
CA TYR A 99 -6.24 25.82 6.25
C TYR A 99 -5.25 25.77 5.09
N VAL A 100 -5.69 25.37 3.88
CA VAL A 100 -4.82 25.15 2.71
C VAL A 100 -4.82 26.33 1.73
N ASP A 101 -5.76 27.27 1.80
CA ASP A 101 -5.82 28.38 0.84
C ASP A 101 -4.73 29.42 1.10
N ARG A 102 -3.72 29.40 0.25
CA ARG A 102 -2.60 30.34 0.26
C ARG A 102 -2.90 31.64 -0.48
N ARG A 103 -4.04 31.75 -1.17
CA ARG A 103 -4.44 32.96 -1.93
C ARG A 103 -5.20 33.95 -1.04
N MET A 104 -5.63 33.55 0.13
CA MET A 104 -6.29 34.45 1.10
C MET A 104 -5.35 35.61 1.43
N LYS A 105 -5.85 36.85 1.26
CA LYS A 105 -5.18 38.03 1.76
C LYS A 105 -5.28 38.00 3.29
N GLY A 106 -4.15 37.88 3.98
CA GLY A 106 -4.11 37.90 5.43
C GLY A 106 -3.27 36.78 6.03
N ASN A 107 -3.69 36.34 7.19
CA ASN A 107 -2.97 35.42 8.04
C ASN A 107 -3.21 33.96 7.61
N THR A 108 -2.42 33.48 6.65
CA THR A 108 -2.47 32.08 6.18
C THR A 108 -1.90 31.12 7.23
N TYR A 109 -2.25 29.86 7.13
CA TYR A 109 -1.71 28.81 8.00
C TYR A 109 -0.32 28.35 7.56
N ASP A 110 0.51 28.04 8.54
CA ASP A 110 1.85 27.49 8.36
C ASP A 110 2.07 26.30 9.30
N ILE A 111 3.12 25.50 9.04
CA ILE A 111 3.49 24.37 9.87
C ILE A 111 4.26 24.89 11.09
N GLU A 112 3.78 24.55 12.27
CA GLU A 112 4.41 24.82 13.55
C GLU A 112 5.05 23.57 14.12
N HIS A 113 6.27 23.71 14.62
CA HIS A 113 6.96 22.70 15.44
C HIS A 113 6.59 22.90 16.90
N ILE A 114 5.95 21.92 17.52
CA ILE A 114 5.58 21.96 18.94
C ILE A 114 6.84 22.11 19.80
N LEU A 115 7.84 21.25 19.58
CA LEU A 115 9.14 21.34 20.22
C LEU A 115 9.97 22.44 19.55
N PRO A 116 10.42 23.47 20.30
CA PRO A 116 11.24 24.56 19.74
C PRO A 116 12.63 24.05 19.32
N ASP A 117 13.35 24.86 18.52
CA ASP A 117 14.69 24.52 18.03
C ASP A 117 15.76 24.89 19.06
N ASP A 118 15.74 24.20 20.19
CA ASP A 118 16.65 24.42 21.32
C ASP A 118 17.19 23.11 21.89
N PHE A 119 18.09 22.47 21.15
CA PHE A 119 18.69 21.20 21.59
C PHE A 119 19.29 21.26 22.99
N LYS A 120 19.86 22.40 23.41
CA LYS A 120 20.49 22.49 24.73
C LYS A 120 19.49 22.26 25.86
N THR A 121 18.30 22.81 25.74
CA THR A 121 17.23 22.65 26.76
C THR A 121 16.66 21.21 26.78
N TYR A 122 16.70 20.49 25.66
CA TYR A 122 16.07 19.16 25.51
C TYR A 122 17.09 18.02 25.33
N SER A 123 18.39 18.28 25.53
CA SER A 123 19.45 17.33 25.21
C SER A 123 19.35 15.99 25.94
N GLU A 124 18.77 15.95 27.15
CA GLU A 124 18.60 14.71 27.92
C GLU A 124 17.55 13.75 27.33
N ASP A 125 16.66 14.25 26.47
CA ASP A 125 15.57 13.49 25.87
C ASP A 125 15.94 12.83 24.53
N PHE A 126 17.13 13.10 24.00
CA PHE A 126 17.58 12.66 22.67
C PHE A 126 18.99 12.10 22.70
N ALA A 127 19.28 11.13 21.85
CA ALA A 127 20.61 10.51 21.77
C ALA A 127 21.72 11.44 21.23
N GLY A 128 21.34 12.63 20.77
CA GLY A 128 22.24 13.65 20.25
C GLY A 128 21.50 14.63 19.33
N ILE A 129 22.23 15.62 18.81
CA ILE A 129 21.66 16.70 18.00
C ILE A 129 20.98 16.19 16.72
N ASP A 130 21.54 15.17 16.08
CA ASP A 130 20.96 14.59 14.87
C ASP A 130 19.65 13.84 15.17
N ASP A 131 19.56 13.16 16.31
CA ASP A 131 18.34 12.50 16.77
C ASP A 131 17.26 13.52 17.12
N PHE A 132 17.64 14.64 17.75
CA PHE A 132 16.76 15.76 18.04
C PHE A 132 16.14 16.33 16.75
N HIS A 133 16.96 16.69 15.76
CA HIS A 133 16.44 17.25 14.51
C HIS A 133 15.56 16.26 13.73
N ARG A 134 15.96 14.98 13.64
CA ARG A 134 15.13 13.94 13.00
C ARG A 134 13.78 13.77 13.71
N SER A 135 13.79 13.74 15.04
CA SER A 135 12.57 13.61 15.85
C SER A 135 11.70 14.86 15.73
N ARG A 136 12.32 16.04 15.76
CA ARG A 136 11.63 17.32 15.64
C ARG A 136 10.87 17.46 14.33
N ASP A 137 11.37 16.90 13.23
CA ASP A 137 10.73 16.94 11.93
C ASP A 137 9.63 15.87 11.75
N ARG A 138 9.45 14.94 12.69
CA ARG A 138 8.39 13.92 12.62
C ARG A 138 7.00 14.55 12.77
N ILE A 139 6.02 13.96 12.08
CA ILE A 139 4.65 14.47 12.04
C ILE A 139 4.03 14.64 13.43
N GLY A 140 4.39 13.80 14.40
CA GLY A 140 3.92 13.91 15.78
C GLY A 140 4.30 15.22 16.47
N ASN A 141 5.37 15.88 16.00
CA ASN A 141 5.81 17.20 16.47
C ASN A 141 5.17 18.37 15.71
N LEU A 142 4.31 18.10 14.71
CA LEU A 142 3.84 19.11 13.80
C LEU A 142 2.35 19.37 13.99
N ILE A 143 1.98 20.65 13.95
CA ILE A 143 0.60 21.17 13.89
C ILE A 143 0.54 22.31 12.89
N ILE A 144 -0.65 22.83 12.63
CA ILE A 144 -0.81 24.05 11.83
C ILE A 144 -1.22 25.20 12.74
N LEU A 145 -0.61 26.36 12.53
CA LEU A 145 -1.02 27.62 13.17
C LEU A 145 -1.14 28.71 12.11
N THR A 146 -1.84 29.78 12.45
CA THR A 146 -1.78 30.99 11.63
C THR A 146 -0.35 31.54 11.64
N ARG A 147 0.08 32.14 10.53
CA ARG A 147 1.46 32.62 10.35
C ARG A 147 1.90 33.58 11.46
N ASP A 148 1.02 34.47 11.93
CA ASP A 148 1.35 35.41 12.98
C ASP A 148 1.60 34.69 14.30
N LYS A 149 0.78 33.72 14.67
CA LYS A 149 0.95 32.93 15.88
C LYS A 149 2.20 32.04 15.79
N ASN A 150 2.42 31.39 14.66
CA ASN A 150 3.62 30.58 14.40
C ASN A 150 4.91 31.42 14.64
N ARG A 151 4.96 32.62 14.05
CA ARG A 151 6.09 33.55 14.27
C ARG A 151 6.22 34.01 15.73
N SER A 152 5.10 34.26 16.39
CA SER A 152 5.07 34.71 17.78
C SER A 152 5.52 33.63 18.76
N TYR A 153 5.28 32.34 18.45
CA TYR A 153 5.59 31.23 19.33
C TYR A 153 6.97 30.60 19.09
N ARG A 154 7.65 30.95 17.99
CA ARG A 154 8.85 30.34 17.45
C ARG A 154 9.88 29.93 18.50
N ASP A 155 10.31 30.88 19.36
CA ASP A 155 11.41 30.71 20.31
C ASP A 155 10.89 30.47 21.75
N MET A 156 9.57 30.28 21.91
CA MET A 156 8.98 30.02 23.24
C MET A 156 9.33 28.60 23.69
N LYS A 157 9.57 28.43 25.00
CA LYS A 157 9.62 27.10 25.59
C LYS A 157 8.28 26.38 25.47
N TYR A 158 8.32 25.06 25.44
CA TYR A 158 7.12 24.25 25.28
C TYR A 158 6.03 24.59 26.31
N GLN A 159 6.41 24.74 27.57
CA GLN A 159 5.48 25.05 28.67
C GLN A 159 4.71 26.35 28.44
N ASP A 160 5.32 27.33 27.78
CA ASP A 160 4.67 28.60 27.44
C ASP A 160 3.79 28.46 26.17
N LYS A 161 4.25 27.65 25.19
CA LYS A 161 3.48 27.35 23.97
C LYS A 161 2.17 26.63 24.29
N VAL A 162 2.20 25.59 25.13
CA VAL A 162 1.03 24.76 25.43
C VAL A 162 -0.09 25.57 26.08
N GLN A 163 0.24 26.59 26.89
CA GLN A 163 -0.76 27.51 27.46
C GLN A 163 -1.45 28.38 26.39
N LYS A 164 -0.73 28.74 25.33
CA LYS A 164 -1.26 29.55 24.24
C LYS A 164 -2.09 28.77 23.24
N TYR A 165 -1.80 27.47 23.09
CA TYR A 165 -2.47 26.57 22.14
C TYR A 165 -3.97 26.43 22.39
N ILE A 166 -4.49 26.80 23.57
CA ILE A 166 -5.93 26.88 23.88
C ILE A 166 -6.67 27.78 22.89
N GLY A 167 -6.05 28.87 22.44
CA GLY A 167 -6.62 29.81 21.47
C GLY A 167 -6.45 29.42 20.01
N ASP A 168 -6.01 28.20 19.71
CA ASP A 168 -5.66 27.72 18.38
C ASP A 168 -6.64 26.66 17.87
N ASN A 169 -6.24 25.86 16.87
CA ASN A 169 -7.08 24.80 16.36
C ASN A 169 -7.07 23.57 17.29
N VAL A 170 -8.00 22.66 17.04
CA VAL A 170 -8.29 21.51 17.90
C VAL A 170 -7.08 20.61 18.16
N LEU A 171 -6.14 20.45 17.20
CA LEU A 171 -4.94 19.61 17.39
C LEU A 171 -3.87 20.31 18.24
N ALA A 172 -3.85 21.63 18.25
CA ALA A 172 -3.04 22.41 19.18
C ALA A 172 -3.66 22.37 20.58
N GLN A 173 -4.97 22.62 20.70
CA GLN A 173 -5.73 22.53 21.94
C GLN A 173 -5.59 21.17 22.62
N ALA A 174 -5.53 20.09 21.84
CA ALA A 174 -5.39 18.72 22.35
C ALA A 174 -4.14 18.47 23.23
N LEU A 175 -3.17 19.36 23.20
CA LEU A 175 -2.01 19.30 24.07
C LEU A 175 -2.28 19.83 25.48
N ASN A 176 -3.36 20.61 25.66
CA ASN A 176 -3.73 21.25 26.90
C ASN A 176 -4.92 20.56 27.57
N ASP A 177 -4.92 20.44 28.89
CA ASP A 177 -5.95 19.79 29.69
C ASP A 177 -7.32 20.46 29.59
N ILE A 178 -7.38 21.77 29.32
CA ILE A 178 -8.61 22.52 29.16
C ILE A 178 -9.43 21.99 27.96
N ALA A 179 -8.80 21.47 26.92
CA ALA A 179 -9.52 20.90 25.78
C ALA A 179 -10.42 19.73 26.16
N TYR A 180 -10.13 19.06 27.26
CA TYR A 180 -10.88 17.90 27.76
C TYR A 180 -11.96 18.28 28.79
N GLN A 181 -12.00 19.54 29.20
CA GLN A 181 -12.97 20.02 30.17
C GLN A 181 -14.21 20.55 29.43
N ASN A 182 -15.41 20.13 29.89
CA ASN A 182 -16.66 20.57 29.32
C ASN A 182 -16.85 20.43 27.79
N ASN A 183 -16.12 19.47 27.18
CA ASN A 183 -16.11 19.21 25.74
C ASN A 183 -16.33 17.72 25.46
N PRO A 184 -17.54 17.18 25.68
CA PRO A 184 -17.82 15.75 25.57
C PRO A 184 -17.55 15.19 24.16
N GLN A 185 -17.75 16.01 23.10
CA GLN A 185 -17.47 15.61 21.73
C GLN A 185 -15.98 15.36 21.52
N PHE A 186 -15.13 16.27 21.99
CA PHE A 186 -13.69 16.09 21.90
C PHE A 186 -13.20 14.94 22.80
N VAL A 187 -13.73 14.79 24.02
CA VAL A 187 -13.38 13.68 24.92
C VAL A 187 -13.67 12.31 24.28
N ALA A 188 -14.81 12.19 23.58
CA ALA A 188 -15.12 10.94 22.84
C ALA A 188 -14.08 10.64 21.75
N ILE A 189 -13.68 11.66 20.98
CA ILE A 189 -12.65 11.54 19.95
C ILE A 189 -11.27 11.24 20.58
N ALA A 190 -10.96 11.91 21.68
CA ALA A 190 -9.73 11.70 22.43
C ALA A 190 -9.59 10.25 22.90
N LYS A 191 -10.67 9.68 23.45
CA LYS A 191 -10.72 8.27 23.84
C LYS A 191 -10.55 7.32 22.65
N LEU A 192 -11.16 7.64 21.51
CA LEU A 192 -11.10 6.83 20.30
C LEU A 192 -9.67 6.73 19.74
N TYR A 193 -8.96 7.87 19.67
CA TYR A 193 -7.63 7.95 19.06
C TYR A 193 -6.48 7.98 20.06
N GLY A 194 -6.76 8.08 21.37
CA GLY A 194 -5.76 8.10 22.42
C GLY A 194 -5.13 9.47 22.65
N PHE A 195 -5.85 10.58 22.36
CA PHE A 195 -5.40 11.89 22.77
C PHE A 195 -5.47 12.06 24.28
N HIS A 196 -4.45 12.70 24.85
CA HIS A 196 -4.40 13.13 26.24
C HIS A 196 -3.60 14.41 26.39
N PRO A 197 -3.78 15.18 27.49
CA PRO A 197 -2.98 16.36 27.74
C PRO A 197 -1.49 16.05 27.86
N MET A 198 -0.63 16.90 27.31
CA MET A 198 0.82 16.80 27.43
C MET A 198 1.38 18.09 28.06
N MET A 199 0.89 18.46 29.26
CA MET A 199 1.18 19.76 29.88
C MET A 199 2.61 19.92 30.39
N ASP A 200 3.16 18.84 30.99
CA ASP A 200 4.40 18.94 31.77
C ASP A 200 5.64 18.82 30.88
N LYS A 201 5.61 17.90 29.95
CA LYS A 201 6.78 17.56 29.12
C LYS A 201 6.34 17.20 27.71
N PHE A 202 7.11 17.64 26.73
CA PHE A 202 6.99 17.23 25.35
C PHE A 202 8.39 16.81 24.86
N ASN A 203 8.58 15.52 24.62
CA ASN A 203 9.85 14.90 24.32
C ASN A 203 9.73 13.92 23.14
N LYS A 204 10.74 13.10 22.93
CA LYS A 204 10.74 12.08 21.87
C LYS A 204 9.56 11.12 21.97
N ASP A 205 9.27 10.62 23.17
CA ASP A 205 8.15 9.68 23.39
C ASP A 205 6.81 10.35 23.06
N SER A 206 6.63 11.61 23.45
CA SER A 206 5.45 12.41 23.10
C SER A 206 5.28 12.58 21.59
N ILE A 207 6.37 12.76 20.86
CA ILE A 207 6.36 12.86 19.39
C ILE A 207 5.95 11.52 18.77
N GLU A 208 6.50 10.40 19.25
CA GLU A 208 6.19 9.05 18.75
C GLU A 208 4.73 8.67 19.04
N GLU A 209 4.26 9.00 20.23
CA GLU A 209 2.87 8.79 20.62
C GLU A 209 1.90 9.59 19.75
N ARG A 210 2.17 10.87 19.50
CA ARG A 210 1.34 11.67 18.59
C ARG A 210 1.37 11.19 17.15
N ALA A 211 2.52 10.70 16.66
CA ALA A 211 2.60 10.05 15.34
C ALA A 211 1.71 8.82 15.29
N SER A 212 1.64 8.04 16.36
CA SER A 212 0.74 6.89 16.49
C SER A 212 -0.74 7.30 16.54
N ILE A 213 -1.09 8.43 17.18
CA ILE A 213 -2.44 9.01 17.14
C ILE A 213 -2.80 9.39 15.69
N TYR A 214 -1.93 10.08 14.98
CA TYR A 214 -2.15 10.44 13.57
C TYR A 214 -2.29 9.21 12.67
N ARG A 215 -1.52 8.15 12.92
CA ARG A 215 -1.69 6.88 12.20
C ARG A 215 -3.08 6.27 12.42
N ARG A 216 -3.59 6.25 13.67
CA ARG A 216 -4.94 5.74 13.97
C ARG A 216 -6.02 6.58 13.26
N MET A 217 -5.91 7.89 13.29
CA MET A 217 -6.82 8.77 12.54
C MET A 217 -6.72 8.56 11.03
N ALA A 218 -5.51 8.36 10.52
CA ALA A 218 -5.26 8.12 9.10
C ALA A 218 -5.96 6.83 8.60
N ALA A 219 -6.06 5.81 9.44
CA ALA A 219 -6.78 4.58 9.12
C ALA A 219 -8.28 4.81 8.85
N ASP A 220 -8.88 5.83 9.48
CA ASP A 220 -10.26 6.22 9.20
C ASP A 220 -10.37 7.19 8.02
N ILE A 221 -9.47 8.18 7.96
CA ILE A 221 -9.51 9.25 6.94
C ILE A 221 -9.23 8.68 5.55
N TRP A 222 -8.19 7.87 5.42
CA TRP A 222 -7.73 7.28 4.13
C TRP A 222 -8.04 5.78 4.05
N ASN A 223 -9.24 5.43 4.54
CA ASN A 223 -9.78 4.09 4.44
C ASN A 223 -10.38 3.86 3.04
N PRO A 224 -9.90 2.89 2.26
CA PRO A 224 -10.49 2.54 0.97
C PRO A 224 -11.97 2.13 1.05
N ASP A 225 -12.41 1.58 2.19
CA ASP A 225 -13.80 1.14 2.38
C ASP A 225 -14.80 2.29 2.38
N ALA A 226 -14.38 3.53 2.65
CA ALA A 226 -15.22 4.70 2.45
C ALA A 226 -15.67 4.88 0.98
N ILE A 227 -14.91 4.37 0.02
CA ILE A 227 -15.33 4.33 -1.40
C ILE A 227 -16.46 3.33 -1.59
N LYS A 228 -16.41 2.18 -0.89
CA LYS A 228 -17.46 1.17 -0.87
C LYS A 228 -18.80 1.76 -0.42
N ASP A 229 -18.77 2.52 0.69
CA ASP A 229 -19.97 3.18 1.21
C ASP A 229 -20.55 4.21 0.23
N ILE A 230 -19.70 5.03 -0.39
CA ILE A 230 -20.10 6.01 -1.41
C ILE A 230 -20.69 5.34 -2.66
N ALA A 231 -20.26 4.14 -2.99
CA ALA A 231 -20.72 3.36 -4.14
C ALA A 231 -22.03 2.60 -3.89
N GLY A 232 -22.60 2.70 -2.69
CA GLY A 232 -23.85 2.01 -2.31
C GLY A 232 -23.62 0.63 -1.66
N GLY A 233 -22.38 0.31 -1.30
CA GLY A 233 -22.01 -0.96 -0.67
C GLY A 233 -22.01 -2.16 -1.63
N TRP A 234 -21.43 -3.26 -1.20
CA TRP A 234 -21.49 -4.58 -1.83
C TRP A 234 -21.16 -5.67 -0.80
N GLU A 235 -21.61 -6.89 -1.07
CA GLU A 235 -21.31 -8.04 -0.23
C GLU A 235 -19.86 -8.52 -0.44
N GLU A 236 -19.27 -9.13 0.58
CA GLU A 236 -17.91 -9.66 0.47
C GLU A 236 -17.80 -10.80 -0.57
N GLU A 237 -18.86 -11.59 -0.70
CA GLU A 237 -18.94 -12.66 -1.70
C GLU A 237 -18.98 -12.10 -3.13
N GLU A 238 -19.75 -11.03 -3.37
CA GLU A 238 -19.74 -10.32 -4.65
C GLU A 238 -18.37 -9.72 -4.97
N GLU A 239 -17.68 -9.20 -3.94
CA GLU A 239 -16.32 -8.74 -4.09
C GLU A 239 -15.40 -9.88 -4.52
N LYS A 240 -15.50 -11.05 -3.87
CA LYS A 240 -14.72 -12.24 -4.24
C LYS A 240 -15.00 -12.70 -5.66
N ASP A 241 -16.26 -12.75 -6.07
CA ASP A 241 -16.67 -13.18 -7.42
C ASP A 241 -16.28 -12.16 -8.48
N PHE A 242 -16.51 -10.86 -8.23
CA PHE A 242 -16.08 -9.78 -9.12
C PHE A 242 -14.56 -9.85 -9.36
N PHE A 243 -13.81 -10.15 -8.31
CA PHE A 243 -12.37 -10.23 -8.39
C PHE A 243 -11.83 -11.59 -8.88
N LYS A 244 -12.57 -12.65 -8.84
CA LYS A 244 -12.15 -14.02 -9.17
C LYS A 244 -11.65 -14.17 -10.62
N ASN A 245 -12.22 -13.44 -11.56
CA ASN A 245 -11.90 -13.57 -13.00
C ASN A 245 -11.17 -12.36 -13.62
N GLU A 246 -11.31 -11.15 -13.05
CA GLU A 246 -10.64 -9.95 -13.54
C GLU A 246 -9.32 -9.64 -12.83
N ASN A 247 -8.98 -10.41 -11.82
CA ASN A 247 -7.97 -10.05 -10.81
C ASN A 247 -6.65 -10.76 -10.93
N ALA A 248 -6.52 -11.72 -11.79
CA ALA A 248 -5.22 -12.33 -12.00
C ALA A 248 -4.24 -11.23 -12.40
N ARG A 249 -3.31 -10.95 -11.49
CA ARG A 249 -2.15 -10.13 -11.79
C ARG A 249 -1.21 -10.98 -12.61
N ASP A 250 -0.55 -10.37 -13.55
CA ASP A 250 0.45 -11.04 -14.38
C ASP A 250 1.82 -10.79 -13.77
N PHE A 251 2.47 -11.86 -13.29
CA PHE A 251 3.82 -11.80 -12.73
C PHE A 251 4.81 -12.51 -13.65
N THR A 252 5.94 -11.88 -13.92
CA THR A 252 7.11 -12.60 -14.42
C THR A 252 7.90 -13.13 -13.24
N VAL A 253 8.30 -14.40 -13.30
CA VAL A 253 9.20 -15.00 -12.33
C VAL A 253 10.45 -15.46 -13.06
N GLU A 254 11.61 -14.91 -12.70
CA GLU A 254 12.92 -15.34 -13.15
C GLU A 254 13.30 -16.64 -12.45
N TYR A 255 13.59 -17.67 -13.21
CA TYR A 255 13.87 -18.99 -12.69
C TYR A 255 15.16 -19.58 -13.27
N TYR A 256 15.57 -20.73 -12.76
CA TYR A 256 16.80 -21.40 -13.18
C TYR A 256 16.52 -22.58 -14.09
N ASP A 257 17.29 -22.72 -15.17
CA ASP A 257 17.18 -23.79 -16.14
C ASP A 257 17.18 -25.19 -15.52
N LYS A 258 18.11 -25.42 -14.59
CA LYS A 258 18.27 -26.70 -13.88
C LYS A 258 17.20 -27.04 -12.87
N SER A 259 16.44 -26.02 -12.42
CA SER A 259 15.32 -26.20 -11.48
C SER A 259 13.99 -26.37 -12.21
N TRP A 260 13.95 -26.09 -13.50
CA TRP A 260 12.73 -26.16 -14.31
C TRP A 260 12.08 -27.55 -14.38
N PRO A 261 12.83 -28.68 -14.54
CA PRO A 261 12.22 -30.00 -14.58
C PRO A 261 11.40 -30.35 -13.33
N ASP A 262 11.92 -30.02 -12.15
CA ASP A 262 11.24 -30.27 -10.89
C ASP A 262 10.04 -29.31 -10.72
N ALA A 263 10.23 -28.04 -11.06
CA ALA A 263 9.16 -27.04 -11.02
C ALA A 263 7.99 -27.41 -11.92
N LEU A 264 8.27 -27.94 -13.10
CA LEU A 264 7.26 -28.41 -14.04
C LEU A 264 6.55 -29.67 -13.56
N LYS A 265 7.33 -30.67 -13.08
CA LYS A 265 6.80 -31.95 -12.62
C LYS A 265 5.89 -31.83 -11.40
N TYR A 266 6.29 -31.03 -10.45
CA TYR A 266 5.61 -30.92 -9.15
C TYR A 266 4.76 -29.65 -9.00
N GLY A 267 4.70 -28.79 -10.01
CA GLY A 267 3.83 -27.62 -10.03
C GLY A 267 4.23 -26.55 -9.02
N PHE A 268 5.47 -26.10 -9.02
CA PHE A 268 5.92 -25.04 -8.11
C PHE A 268 6.89 -24.05 -8.76
N LEU A 269 7.08 -22.92 -8.08
CA LEU A 269 8.26 -22.05 -8.20
C LEU A 269 8.77 -21.74 -6.80
N SER A 270 10.08 -21.60 -6.66
CA SER A 270 10.69 -21.31 -5.37
C SER A 270 11.77 -20.23 -5.47
N SER A 271 12.04 -19.60 -4.35
CA SER A 271 13.16 -18.68 -4.21
C SER A 271 13.53 -18.47 -2.76
N ASN A 272 14.81 -18.15 -2.53
CA ASN A 272 15.30 -17.73 -1.22
C ASN A 272 14.72 -16.35 -0.85
N VAL A 273 14.24 -16.17 0.39
CA VAL A 273 13.65 -14.89 0.88
C VAL A 273 14.66 -13.74 0.93
N GLY A 274 15.95 -13.99 0.72
CA GLY A 274 16.97 -12.96 0.64
C GLY A 274 16.88 -12.12 -0.63
N GLY A 275 17.27 -10.85 -0.56
CA GLY A 275 17.33 -9.97 -1.72
C GLY A 275 16.00 -9.79 -2.44
N THR A 276 15.97 -10.06 -3.75
CA THR A 276 14.76 -9.93 -4.58
C THR A 276 13.84 -11.18 -4.52
N GLY A 277 14.30 -12.29 -3.93
CA GLY A 277 13.50 -13.51 -3.78
C GLY A 277 12.26 -13.33 -2.92
N ARG A 278 12.32 -12.42 -1.94
CA ARG A 278 11.15 -12.04 -1.12
C ARG A 278 9.92 -11.58 -1.93
N TYR A 279 10.10 -11.14 -3.16
CA TYR A 279 8.98 -10.68 -3.99
C TYR A 279 8.10 -11.82 -4.50
N LEU A 280 8.55 -13.08 -4.39
CA LEU A 280 7.69 -14.24 -4.64
C LEU A 280 6.47 -14.27 -3.70
N GLN A 281 6.60 -13.72 -2.48
CA GLN A 281 5.51 -13.59 -1.51
C GLN A 281 4.38 -12.65 -1.96
N ASN A 282 4.61 -11.81 -2.96
CA ASN A 282 3.60 -10.91 -3.49
C ASN A 282 2.61 -11.62 -4.42
N ILE A 283 2.93 -12.84 -4.87
CA ILE A 283 2.07 -13.63 -5.76
C ILE A 283 1.00 -14.32 -4.90
N GLN A 284 -0.25 -14.15 -5.30
CA GLN A 284 -1.41 -14.69 -4.61
C GLN A 284 -2.12 -15.75 -5.46
N ALA A 285 -2.95 -16.57 -4.82
CA ALA A 285 -3.78 -17.53 -5.55
C ALA A 285 -4.65 -16.80 -6.61
N GLY A 286 -4.67 -17.36 -7.83
CA GLY A 286 -5.34 -16.78 -9.00
C GLY A 286 -4.48 -15.81 -9.82
N ASP A 287 -3.27 -15.43 -9.38
CA ASP A 287 -2.34 -14.66 -10.20
C ASP A 287 -1.74 -15.51 -11.32
N ILE A 288 -1.50 -14.91 -12.48
CA ILE A 288 -0.87 -15.58 -13.62
C ILE A 288 0.64 -15.39 -13.55
N VAL A 289 1.35 -16.50 -13.67
CA VAL A 289 2.80 -16.56 -13.58
C VAL A 289 3.39 -16.86 -14.96
N TYR A 290 4.30 -16.00 -15.39
CA TYR A 290 5.09 -16.13 -16.62
C TYR A 290 6.51 -16.48 -16.21
N CYS A 291 6.87 -17.75 -16.34
CA CYS A 291 8.22 -18.21 -15.99
C CYS A 291 9.22 -17.84 -17.09
N HIS A 292 10.24 -17.10 -16.73
CA HIS A 292 11.34 -16.68 -17.61
C HIS A 292 12.66 -17.27 -17.11
N ILE A 293 13.45 -17.77 -18.03
CA ILE A 293 14.81 -18.28 -17.75
C ILE A 293 15.81 -17.47 -18.54
N ALA A 294 16.80 -16.91 -17.85
CA ALA A 294 17.83 -16.10 -18.46
C ALA A 294 18.59 -16.87 -19.57
N GLY A 295 18.64 -16.28 -20.76
CA GLY A 295 19.25 -16.92 -21.94
C GLY A 295 18.33 -17.84 -22.74
N SER A 296 17.21 -18.29 -22.17
CA SER A 296 16.21 -19.13 -22.85
C SER A 296 14.96 -18.36 -23.24
N GLY A 297 14.54 -17.38 -22.43
CA GLY A 297 13.28 -16.67 -22.62
C GLY A 297 12.17 -17.22 -21.74
N PHE A 298 10.91 -17.03 -22.15
CA PHE A 298 9.74 -17.54 -21.43
C PHE A 298 9.56 -19.04 -21.71
N VAL A 299 9.43 -19.81 -20.63
CA VAL A 299 9.33 -21.28 -20.69
C VAL A 299 7.94 -21.81 -20.34
N GLY A 300 7.08 -21.00 -19.72
CA GLY A 300 5.73 -21.43 -19.40
C GLY A 300 4.87 -20.34 -18.81
N ILE A 301 3.55 -20.57 -18.87
CA ILE A 301 2.50 -19.81 -18.23
C ILE A 301 1.69 -20.74 -17.34
N GLY A 302 1.45 -20.31 -16.09
CA GLY A 302 0.63 -21.01 -15.14
C GLY A 302 -0.18 -20.06 -14.26
N GLU A 303 -1.04 -20.63 -13.45
CA GLU A 303 -1.81 -19.93 -12.43
C GLU A 303 -1.27 -20.30 -11.05
N CYS A 304 -0.99 -19.31 -10.22
CA CYS A 304 -0.68 -19.57 -8.81
C CYS A 304 -1.95 -20.07 -8.11
N ILE A 305 -1.91 -21.28 -7.56
CA ILE A 305 -3.05 -21.85 -6.84
C ILE A 305 -2.88 -21.79 -5.31
N GLU A 306 -1.63 -21.67 -4.82
CA GLU A 306 -1.34 -21.42 -3.42
C GLU A 306 -0.22 -20.38 -3.31
N PRO A 307 -0.39 -19.37 -2.40
CA PRO A 307 0.61 -18.34 -2.19
C PRO A 307 1.87 -18.89 -1.53
N ALA A 308 2.91 -18.06 -1.41
CA ALA A 308 4.20 -18.48 -0.89
C ALA A 308 4.15 -18.95 0.56
N VAL A 309 4.66 -20.16 0.78
CA VAL A 309 4.87 -20.76 2.11
C VAL A 309 6.32 -21.18 2.28
N PRO A 310 6.85 -21.28 3.52
CA PRO A 310 8.16 -21.86 3.78
C PRO A 310 8.27 -23.29 3.27
N MET A 311 9.48 -23.69 2.86
CA MET A 311 9.74 -25.03 2.33
C MET A 311 9.19 -26.15 3.22
N LYS A 312 9.36 -26.06 4.54
CA LYS A 312 8.90 -27.04 5.51
C LYS A 312 7.38 -27.24 5.57
N GLU A 313 6.63 -26.28 5.07
CA GLU A 313 5.16 -26.31 5.02
C GLU A 313 4.64 -26.68 3.63
N PHE A 314 5.51 -26.64 2.60
CA PHE A 314 5.11 -26.88 1.23
C PHE A 314 4.97 -28.37 0.93
N LYS A 315 3.82 -28.75 0.38
CA LYS A 315 3.51 -30.10 -0.04
C LYS A 315 3.27 -30.15 -1.53
N VAL A 316 3.50 -31.28 -2.13
CA VAL A 316 3.23 -31.56 -3.55
C VAL A 316 2.39 -32.81 -3.71
N ASN A 317 1.67 -32.93 -4.82
CA ASN A 317 0.93 -34.13 -5.12
C ASN A 317 1.82 -35.11 -5.91
N VAL A 318 2.06 -36.29 -5.35
CA VAL A 318 2.81 -37.37 -5.99
C VAL A 318 1.85 -38.55 -6.12
N GLU A 319 1.47 -38.90 -7.35
CA GLU A 319 0.60 -40.05 -7.66
C GLU A 319 -0.75 -40.04 -6.89
N GLY A 320 -1.28 -38.86 -6.58
CA GLY A 320 -2.56 -38.70 -5.87
C GLY A 320 -2.44 -38.56 -4.36
N HIS A 321 -1.22 -38.56 -3.80
CA HIS A 321 -0.96 -38.37 -2.37
C HIS A 321 -0.19 -37.07 -2.13
N GLU A 322 -0.48 -36.37 -1.04
CA GLU A 322 0.31 -35.22 -0.61
C GLU A 322 1.59 -35.68 0.11
N GLU A 323 2.73 -35.27 -0.42
CA GLU A 323 4.05 -35.49 0.17
C GLU A 323 4.73 -34.16 0.47
N SER A 324 5.57 -34.12 1.49
CA SER A 324 6.44 -32.97 1.76
C SER A 324 7.43 -32.79 0.60
N ILE A 325 7.72 -31.55 0.21
CA ILE A 325 8.73 -31.25 -0.82
C ILE A 325 10.12 -31.80 -0.44
N ASP A 326 10.38 -32.06 0.84
CA ASP A 326 11.61 -32.66 1.35
C ASP A 326 11.71 -34.16 1.05
N GLU A 327 10.58 -34.85 0.92
CA GLU A 327 10.48 -36.31 0.81
C GLU A 327 10.39 -36.80 -0.64
N ILE A 328 10.13 -35.89 -1.59
CA ILE A 328 10.00 -36.26 -3.00
C ILE A 328 11.31 -36.62 -3.66
N LYS A 329 11.21 -37.41 -4.73
CA LYS A 329 12.35 -37.71 -5.59
C LYS A 329 12.59 -36.59 -6.59
N TRP A 330 13.58 -35.74 -6.34
CA TRP A 330 13.99 -34.67 -7.25
C TRP A 330 14.57 -35.24 -8.56
N GLU A 331 14.19 -34.67 -9.67
CA GLU A 331 14.75 -34.95 -10.99
C GLU A 331 16.22 -34.49 -11.08
N VAL A 332 16.52 -33.36 -10.39
CA VAL A 332 17.86 -32.79 -10.33
C VAL A 332 18.32 -32.67 -8.87
N PRO A 333 18.84 -33.76 -8.27
CA PRO A 333 19.23 -33.80 -6.85
C PRO A 333 20.24 -32.72 -6.44
N GLU A 334 21.11 -32.30 -7.37
CA GLU A 334 22.12 -31.26 -7.11
C GLU A 334 21.46 -29.88 -6.91
N GLN A 335 20.28 -29.64 -7.43
CA GLN A 335 19.53 -28.40 -7.17
C GLN A 335 18.91 -28.45 -5.77
N ARG A 336 18.32 -29.59 -5.37
CA ARG A 336 17.84 -29.77 -4.00
C ARG A 336 18.93 -29.48 -2.95
N ALA A 337 20.17 -29.95 -3.20
CA ALA A 337 21.30 -29.74 -2.30
C ALA A 337 21.71 -28.25 -2.14
N LYS A 338 21.29 -27.38 -3.04
CA LYS A 338 21.56 -25.92 -2.98
C LYS A 338 20.47 -25.12 -2.25
N ILE A 339 19.33 -25.71 -2.00
CA ILE A 339 18.22 -25.07 -1.33
C ILE A 339 18.52 -24.94 0.17
N ASP A 340 18.43 -23.72 0.69
CA ASP A 340 18.49 -23.42 2.12
C ASP A 340 17.07 -23.56 2.71
N GLU A 341 16.83 -24.66 3.40
CA GLU A 341 15.50 -25.05 3.94
C GLU A 341 14.89 -24.03 4.89
N ASP A 342 15.71 -23.22 5.54
CA ASP A 342 15.25 -22.19 6.46
C ASP A 342 14.90 -20.86 5.77
N LYS A 343 15.31 -20.70 4.51
CA LYS A 343 15.12 -19.45 3.76
C LYS A 343 14.37 -19.61 2.45
N GLU A 344 14.10 -20.81 2.00
CA GLU A 344 13.41 -21.03 0.74
C GLU A 344 11.89 -20.98 0.96
N ILE A 345 11.21 -20.28 0.04
CA ILE A 345 9.76 -20.21 -0.04
C ILE A 345 9.29 -20.75 -1.38
N PHE A 346 8.11 -21.36 -1.37
CA PHE A 346 7.51 -22.02 -2.53
C PHE A 346 6.12 -21.47 -2.79
N ILE A 347 5.76 -21.26 -4.06
CA ILE A 347 4.37 -21.07 -4.51
C ILE A 347 3.95 -22.29 -5.31
N ARG A 348 2.68 -22.69 -5.23
CA ARG A 348 2.11 -23.73 -6.06
C ARG A 348 1.57 -23.12 -7.36
N VAL A 349 1.97 -23.73 -8.48
CA VAL A 349 1.61 -23.25 -9.81
C VAL A 349 0.95 -24.39 -10.59
N ASP A 350 -0.23 -24.13 -11.12
CA ASP A 350 -0.90 -24.96 -12.12
C ASP A 350 -0.46 -24.52 -13.53
N TRP A 351 0.47 -25.25 -14.13
CA TRP A 351 1.02 -24.95 -15.44
C TRP A 351 -0.01 -25.17 -16.53
N LYS A 352 -0.35 -24.13 -17.28
CA LYS A 352 -1.37 -24.16 -18.35
C LYS A 352 -0.77 -24.39 -19.72
N SER A 353 0.42 -23.83 -19.98
CA SER A 353 1.16 -24.03 -21.25
C SER A 353 2.66 -23.83 -20.98
N PHE A 354 3.49 -24.70 -21.53
CA PHE A 354 4.92 -24.71 -21.20
C PHE A 354 5.75 -25.45 -22.26
N VAL A 355 7.07 -25.22 -22.23
CA VAL A 355 8.07 -26.06 -22.89
C VAL A 355 8.75 -26.97 -21.86
N THR A 356 9.06 -28.19 -22.24
CA THR A 356 9.73 -29.16 -21.36
C THR A 356 11.22 -28.90 -21.26
N ASP A 357 11.85 -28.52 -22.37
CA ASP A 357 13.28 -28.15 -22.43
C ASP A 357 13.36 -26.60 -22.38
N PRO A 358 14.08 -26.01 -21.41
CA PRO A 358 14.35 -24.59 -21.39
C PRO A 358 14.95 -24.02 -22.68
N ALA A 359 15.71 -24.83 -23.44
CA ALA A 359 16.29 -24.39 -24.70
C ALA A 359 15.23 -24.00 -25.75
N ASP A 360 14.00 -24.50 -25.62
CA ASP A 360 12.87 -24.18 -26.48
C ASP A 360 12.08 -22.93 -26.01
N GLY A 361 12.63 -22.20 -25.03
CA GLY A 361 12.00 -21.00 -24.47
C GLY A 361 11.80 -19.91 -25.52
N TYR A 362 10.75 -19.13 -25.33
CA TYR A 362 10.31 -18.12 -26.29
C TYR A 362 10.84 -16.73 -25.96
N TRP A 363 11.53 -16.13 -26.93
CA TRP A 363 11.98 -14.73 -26.84
C TRP A 363 11.99 -14.07 -28.21
N GLU A 364 11.46 -12.86 -28.29
CA GLU A 364 11.49 -12.05 -29.50
C GLU A 364 12.00 -10.63 -29.25
N LYS A 365 12.47 -9.98 -30.31
CA LYS A 365 12.89 -8.57 -30.26
C LYS A 365 11.74 -7.68 -29.80
N GLY A 366 12.04 -6.80 -28.83
CA GLY A 366 11.08 -5.87 -28.25
C GLY A 366 10.37 -6.40 -27.00
N MET A 367 10.65 -7.64 -26.58
CA MET A 367 10.27 -8.14 -25.26
C MET A 367 11.23 -7.61 -24.20
N THR A 368 10.76 -7.53 -22.97
CA THR A 368 11.53 -7.04 -21.83
C THR A 368 11.49 -8.04 -20.68
N SER A 369 12.61 -8.25 -20.01
CA SER A 369 12.69 -8.88 -18.70
C SER A 369 13.50 -8.00 -17.75
N ILE A 370 13.23 -8.11 -16.45
CA ILE A 370 13.91 -7.35 -15.41
C ILE A 370 14.62 -8.37 -14.51
N PRO A 371 15.90 -8.16 -14.14
CA PRO A 371 16.65 -9.09 -13.31
C PRO A 371 16.16 -9.06 -11.84
N MET A 372 14.93 -9.44 -11.62
CA MET A 372 14.27 -9.57 -10.32
C MET A 372 13.52 -10.90 -10.28
N VAL A 373 13.59 -11.60 -9.15
CA VAL A 373 12.99 -12.95 -9.02
C VAL A 373 11.50 -12.95 -9.32
N ALA A 374 10.74 -11.94 -8.85
CA ALA A 374 9.33 -11.81 -9.21
C ALA A 374 8.95 -10.34 -9.35
N TYR A 375 8.21 -10.00 -10.41
CA TYR A 375 7.73 -8.64 -10.65
C TYR A 375 6.46 -8.65 -11.51
N LEU A 376 5.64 -7.59 -11.38
CA LEU A 376 4.46 -7.43 -12.23
C LEU A 376 4.87 -7.21 -13.69
N LEU A 377 4.31 -8.01 -14.57
CA LEU A 377 4.52 -7.91 -16.01
C LEU A 377 3.78 -6.69 -16.56
N GLY A 378 4.48 -5.56 -16.59
CA GLY A 378 3.92 -4.27 -16.99
C GLY A 378 4.11 -3.92 -18.46
N ASP A 379 4.94 -4.67 -19.20
CA ASP A 379 5.16 -4.41 -20.63
C ASP A 379 4.09 -5.07 -21.50
N PRO A 380 3.24 -4.27 -22.19
CA PRO A 380 2.14 -4.81 -22.99
C PRO A 380 2.60 -5.66 -24.18
N THR A 381 3.80 -5.38 -24.71
CA THR A 381 4.36 -6.11 -25.85
C THR A 381 4.77 -7.52 -25.44
N THR A 382 5.52 -7.64 -24.37
CA THR A 382 5.91 -8.93 -23.78
C THR A 382 4.70 -9.75 -23.40
N HIS A 383 3.77 -9.12 -22.67
CA HIS A 383 2.52 -9.76 -22.23
C HIS A 383 1.72 -10.36 -23.39
N ARG A 384 1.48 -9.58 -24.45
CA ARG A 384 0.73 -10.04 -25.62
C ARG A 384 1.46 -11.18 -26.34
N LYS A 385 2.75 -11.02 -26.65
CA LYS A 385 3.54 -11.98 -27.40
C LYS A 385 3.67 -13.33 -26.69
N VAL A 386 3.91 -13.32 -25.38
CA VAL A 386 4.03 -14.55 -24.58
C VAL A 386 2.68 -15.28 -24.54
N ARG A 387 1.57 -14.57 -24.35
CA ARG A 387 0.23 -15.17 -24.38
C ARG A 387 -0.12 -15.75 -25.73
N GLU A 388 0.17 -15.04 -26.82
CA GLU A 388 -0.05 -15.53 -28.19
C GLU A 388 0.78 -16.80 -28.46
N HIS A 389 2.06 -16.81 -28.07
CA HIS A 389 2.96 -17.96 -28.29
C HIS A 389 2.49 -19.21 -27.54
N PHE A 390 2.15 -19.06 -26.25
CA PHE A 390 1.69 -20.18 -25.43
C PHE A 390 0.20 -20.52 -25.61
N GLY A 391 -0.52 -19.83 -26.49
CA GLY A 391 -1.94 -20.08 -26.73
C GLY A 391 -2.83 -19.84 -25.51
N TYR A 392 -2.38 -18.99 -24.57
CA TYR A 392 -3.10 -18.73 -23.32
C TYR A 392 -4.11 -17.61 -23.53
N THR A 393 -5.38 -17.98 -23.75
CA THR A 393 -6.50 -17.07 -23.69
C THR A 393 -7.23 -17.26 -22.37
N LYS A 394 -7.40 -16.18 -21.60
CA LYS A 394 -8.23 -16.20 -20.41
C LYS A 394 -9.66 -16.52 -20.86
N VAL A 395 -10.18 -17.70 -20.52
CA VAL A 395 -11.57 -18.06 -20.78
C VAL A 395 -12.42 -17.20 -19.84
N VAL A 396 -13.01 -16.15 -20.38
CA VAL A 396 -14.14 -15.48 -19.73
C VAL A 396 -15.33 -16.42 -19.93
N THR A 397 -15.67 -17.19 -18.93
CA THR A 397 -16.94 -17.92 -18.90
C THR A 397 -18.05 -16.88 -18.72
N THR A 398 -18.53 -16.34 -19.83
CA THR A 398 -19.87 -15.78 -19.88
C THR A 398 -20.80 -16.97 -19.69
N SER A 399 -21.54 -17.01 -18.58
CA SER A 399 -22.71 -17.86 -18.45
C SER A 399 -23.68 -17.47 -19.59
N GLU A 400 -23.78 -18.30 -20.59
CA GLU A 400 -24.86 -18.22 -21.54
C GLU A 400 -26.18 -18.41 -20.79
N GLU A 401 -26.93 -17.35 -20.61
CA GLU A 401 -28.36 -17.42 -20.35
C GLU A 401 -28.98 -18.07 -21.56
N SER A 402 -29.42 -19.30 -21.40
CA SER A 402 -30.29 -19.97 -22.34
C SER A 402 -31.67 -19.28 -22.33
N ASP A 403 -31.93 -18.50 -23.34
CA ASP A 403 -33.29 -18.05 -23.68
C ASP A 403 -34.21 -19.26 -23.89
N PRO A 404 -35.33 -19.38 -23.20
CA PRO A 404 -36.33 -20.39 -23.54
C PRO A 404 -37.11 -19.95 -24.79
N GLU A 405 -36.95 -20.70 -25.84
CA GLU A 405 -37.76 -20.59 -27.06
C GLU A 405 -39.25 -20.45 -26.74
N THR A 406 -39.81 -19.35 -27.12
CA THR A 406 -41.26 -19.19 -27.32
C THR A 406 -41.68 -19.96 -28.56
N LYS A 407 -42.32 -21.10 -28.36
CA LYS A 407 -43.14 -21.70 -29.41
C LYS A 407 -44.48 -20.99 -29.42
N THR A 408 -44.75 -20.31 -30.50
CA THR A 408 -46.10 -19.89 -30.91
C THR A 408 -46.73 -20.91 -31.80
N GLU A 409 -47.93 -21.29 -31.48
CA GLU A 409 -48.97 -21.49 -32.47
C GLU A 409 -49.64 -20.18 -32.82
#